data_4a396b1ac136ce5c22941952bea7f3f6
#
_entry.id   4a396b1ac136ce5c22941952bea7f3f6
#
_cell.length_a   1.000
_cell.length_b   1.000
_cell.length_c   1.000
_cell.angle_alpha   90.00
_cell.angle_beta   90.00
_cell.angle_gamma   90.00
#
_symmetry.space_group_name_H-M   'P 1'
#
loop_
_entity.id
_entity.type
_entity.pdbx_description
1 polymer ?
#
loop_
_entity_poly.entity_id
_entity_poly.type
_entity_poly.pdbx_seq_one_letter_code
_entity_poly.pdbx_strand_id
1 'polypeptide(L)'
;MPRFLSLIRIDEQSLNADTEFPPDFMERMGALMEEMTKAGVMLGTDGLLPTADGTRVTWSGGKISYTDGPFTETKEVVGGYATLQAKDKAEALEWTKRFLEIHPEQWTVGAELRQIAEG
;
A
#
# COMPACT_ATOMS: atom_id res chain seq x y z
N MET A 1 -0.52 21.76 3.41
CA MET A 1 -1.57 20.74 3.18
C MET A 1 -1.23 19.48 3.96
N PRO A 2 -2.23 18.81 4.53
CA PRO A 2 -1.96 17.59 5.28
C PRO A 2 -1.39 16.49 4.39
N ARG A 3 -0.60 15.62 5.01
CA ARG A 3 -0.04 14.45 4.34
C ARG A 3 -0.70 13.20 4.91
N PHE A 4 -0.84 12.20 4.06
CA PHE A 4 -1.48 10.94 4.40
C PHE A 4 -0.58 9.78 3.99
N LEU A 5 -0.58 8.73 4.81
CA LEU A 5 0.08 7.48 4.46
C LEU A 5 -0.99 6.49 4.05
N SER A 6 -0.84 5.93 2.87
CA SER A 6 -1.72 4.87 2.37
C SER A 6 -0.96 3.55 2.47
N LEU A 7 -1.47 2.65 3.29
CA LEU A 7 -0.88 1.32 3.45
C LEU A 7 -1.68 0.35 2.59
N ILE A 8 -1.04 -0.21 1.57
CA ILE A 8 -1.71 -1.11 0.63
C ILE A 8 -1.68 -2.51 1.24
N ARG A 9 -2.87 -3.10 1.41
CA ARG A 9 -3.03 -4.39 2.08
C ARG A 9 -3.46 -5.45 1.07
N ILE A 10 -2.77 -6.57 1.10
CA ILE A 10 -3.00 -7.67 0.16
C ILE A 10 -3.00 -9.00 0.91
N ASP A 11 -3.64 -10.00 0.30
CA ASP A 11 -3.53 -11.39 0.72
C ASP A 11 -2.43 -12.03 -0.15
N GLU A 12 -1.27 -12.30 0.46
CA GLU A 12 -0.13 -12.85 -0.26
C GLU A 12 -0.37 -14.23 -0.86
N GLN A 13 -1.34 -14.95 -0.35
CA GLN A 13 -1.67 -16.27 -0.91
C GLN A 13 -2.38 -16.13 -2.25
N SER A 14 -3.09 -15.03 -2.45
CA SER A 14 -3.83 -14.75 -3.68
C SER A 14 -3.07 -13.85 -4.64
N LEU A 15 -2.29 -12.89 -4.10
CA LEU A 15 -1.53 -11.93 -4.89
C LEU A 15 -0.05 -12.03 -4.52
N ASN A 16 0.75 -12.56 -5.42
CA ASN A 16 2.18 -12.82 -5.19
C ASN A 16 2.94 -12.71 -6.50
N ALA A 17 4.22 -13.15 -6.49
CA ALA A 17 5.10 -13.05 -7.65
C ALA A 17 4.59 -13.82 -8.87
N ASP A 18 3.73 -14.84 -8.66
CA ASP A 18 3.18 -15.65 -9.75
C ASP A 18 1.87 -15.06 -10.30
N THR A 19 1.37 -13.96 -9.72
CA THR A 19 0.13 -13.34 -10.16
C THR A 19 0.33 -12.67 -11.52
N GLU A 20 -0.55 -12.99 -12.47
CA GLU A 20 -0.53 -12.38 -13.79
C GLU A 20 -1.36 -11.09 -13.77
N PHE A 21 -0.79 -10.01 -14.29
CA PHE A 21 -1.47 -8.74 -14.42
C PHE A 21 -2.16 -8.64 -15.76
N PRO A 22 -3.37 -8.02 -15.82
CA PRO A 22 -4.00 -7.74 -17.10
C PRO A 22 -3.10 -6.88 -17.99
N PRO A 23 -3.18 -7.03 -19.33
CA PRO A 23 -2.29 -6.30 -20.24
C PRO A 23 -2.32 -4.77 -20.07
N ASP A 24 -3.46 -4.21 -19.69
CA ASP A 24 -3.61 -2.76 -19.54
C ASP A 24 -3.35 -2.24 -18.13
N PHE A 25 -3.11 -3.14 -17.16
CA PHE A 25 -2.95 -2.75 -15.76
C PHE A 25 -1.80 -1.76 -15.56
N MET A 26 -0.63 -2.09 -16.08
CA MET A 26 0.56 -1.25 -15.91
C MET A 26 0.40 0.10 -16.61
N GLU A 27 -0.25 0.12 -17.76
CA GLU A 27 -0.54 1.35 -18.48
C GLU A 27 -1.48 2.25 -17.69
N ARG A 28 -2.56 1.70 -17.17
CA ARG A 28 -3.54 2.45 -16.38
C ARG A 28 -2.94 2.94 -15.07
N MET A 29 -2.16 2.11 -14.40
CA MET A 29 -1.48 2.49 -13.17
C MET A 29 -0.47 3.61 -13.43
N GLY A 30 0.32 3.49 -14.49
CA GLY A 30 1.28 4.51 -14.88
C GLY A 30 0.61 5.85 -15.18
N ALA A 31 -0.52 5.83 -15.87
CA ALA A 31 -1.28 7.04 -16.18
C ALA A 31 -1.78 7.72 -14.90
N LEU A 32 -2.29 6.95 -13.94
CA LEU A 32 -2.74 7.50 -12.66
C LEU A 32 -1.58 8.09 -11.85
N MET A 33 -0.45 7.38 -11.80
CA MET A 33 0.74 7.86 -11.09
C MET A 33 1.23 9.19 -11.67
N GLU A 34 1.23 9.31 -12.99
CA GLU A 34 1.61 10.56 -13.66
C GLU A 34 0.63 11.68 -13.31
N GLU A 35 -0.67 11.40 -13.34
CA GLU A 35 -1.70 12.39 -13.01
C GLU A 35 -1.55 12.87 -11.55
N MET A 36 -1.35 11.93 -10.62
CA MET A 36 -1.17 12.26 -9.21
C MET A 36 0.10 13.08 -8.97
N THR A 37 1.17 12.76 -9.68
CA THR A 37 2.43 13.50 -9.58
C THR A 37 2.27 14.92 -10.10
N LYS A 38 1.62 15.09 -11.26
CA LYS A 38 1.37 16.41 -11.84
C LYS A 38 0.44 17.26 -10.96
N ALA A 39 -0.50 16.60 -10.28
CA ALA A 39 -1.40 17.31 -9.36
C ALA A 39 -0.75 17.64 -8.02
N GLY A 40 0.50 17.21 -7.80
CA GLY A 40 1.20 17.45 -6.54
C GLY A 40 0.73 16.57 -5.39
N VAL A 41 -0.05 15.53 -5.70
CA VAL A 41 -0.62 14.64 -4.69
C VAL A 41 0.34 13.52 -4.29
N MET A 42 1.04 12.93 -5.27
CA MET A 42 1.94 11.81 -5.02
C MET A 42 3.31 12.32 -4.56
N LEU A 43 3.65 12.07 -3.30
CA LEU A 43 4.95 12.44 -2.75
C LEU A 43 5.95 11.29 -2.81
N GLY A 44 5.47 10.06 -2.73
CA GLY A 44 6.33 8.87 -2.84
C GLY A 44 5.51 7.61 -2.74
N THR A 45 5.98 6.54 -3.35
CA THR A 45 5.33 5.24 -3.29
C THR A 45 6.34 4.15 -3.59
N ASP A 46 6.23 3.03 -2.89
CA ASP A 46 7.05 1.85 -3.13
C ASP A 46 6.28 0.58 -2.83
N GLY A 47 6.58 -0.46 -3.59
CA GLY A 47 6.15 -1.80 -3.26
C GLY A 47 7.14 -2.44 -2.30
N LEU A 48 6.67 -3.42 -1.54
CA LEU A 48 7.51 -4.15 -0.60
C LEU A 48 7.72 -5.58 -1.10
N LEU A 49 8.88 -6.15 -0.77
CA LEU A 49 9.13 -7.56 -1.00
C LEU A 49 8.16 -8.39 -0.15
N PRO A 50 7.92 -9.66 -0.53
CA PRO A 50 7.02 -10.53 0.24
C PRO A 50 7.44 -10.64 1.70
N THR A 51 6.49 -10.97 2.59
CA THR A 51 6.79 -11.10 4.01
C THR A 51 7.78 -12.22 4.33
N ALA A 52 8.00 -13.17 3.39
CA ALA A 52 9.05 -14.17 3.54
C ALA A 52 10.43 -13.54 3.72
N ASP A 53 10.64 -12.34 3.16
CA ASP A 53 11.89 -11.59 3.29
C ASP A 53 11.86 -10.59 4.45
N GLY A 54 10.77 -10.57 5.22
CA GLY A 54 10.59 -9.63 6.32
C GLY A 54 10.87 -10.23 7.68
N THR A 55 11.02 -9.37 8.68
CA THR A 55 11.22 -9.76 10.07
C THR A 55 10.43 -8.80 10.95
N ARG A 56 9.69 -9.35 11.90
CA ARG A 56 9.06 -8.57 12.96
C ARG A 56 10.00 -8.52 14.14
N VAL A 57 10.21 -7.33 14.67
CA VAL A 57 11.03 -7.12 15.86
C VAL A 57 10.11 -6.61 16.96
N THR A 58 10.10 -7.28 18.10
CA THR A 58 9.19 -6.97 19.19
C THR A 58 9.95 -6.64 20.48
N TRP A 59 9.56 -5.54 21.12
CA TRP A 59 10.03 -5.16 22.44
C TRP A 59 8.89 -5.47 23.42
N SER A 60 9.13 -6.40 24.32
CA SER A 60 8.11 -6.80 25.30
C SER A 60 8.80 -7.34 26.55
N GLY A 61 8.31 -6.90 27.71
CA GLY A 61 8.89 -7.35 28.99
C GLY A 61 10.36 -6.99 29.15
N GLY A 62 10.79 -5.88 28.54
CA GLY A 62 12.21 -5.46 28.57
C GLY A 62 13.12 -6.26 27.66
N LYS A 63 12.56 -7.00 26.71
CA LYS A 63 13.34 -7.87 25.83
C LYS A 63 12.97 -7.65 24.37
N ILE A 64 13.96 -7.83 23.49
CA ILE A 64 13.78 -7.84 22.05
C ILE A 64 13.58 -9.27 21.58
N SER A 65 12.61 -9.50 20.70
CA SER A 65 12.46 -10.77 20.00
C SER A 65 12.29 -10.53 18.50
N TYR A 66 12.63 -11.54 17.72
CA TYR A 66 12.58 -11.47 16.25
C TYR A 66 11.71 -12.60 15.73
N THR A 67 10.86 -12.30 14.78
CA THR A 67 10.04 -13.29 14.09
C THR A 67 10.21 -13.12 12.61
N ASP A 68 10.86 -14.08 11.96
CA ASP A 68 11.03 -14.05 10.50
C ASP A 68 9.73 -14.44 9.81
N GLY A 69 9.48 -13.80 8.64
CA GLY A 69 8.36 -14.17 7.81
C GLY A 69 8.55 -15.53 7.15
N PRO A 70 7.55 -16.01 6.42
CA PRO A 70 6.31 -15.28 6.10
C PRO A 70 5.35 -15.20 7.30
N PHE A 71 4.49 -14.15 7.27
CA PHE A 71 3.51 -13.91 8.35
C PHE A 71 2.16 -14.50 7.96
N THR A 72 2.11 -15.83 7.95
CA THR A 72 0.94 -16.58 7.45
C THR A 72 -0.27 -16.54 8.38
N GLU A 73 -0.08 -16.12 9.63
CA GLU A 73 -1.18 -15.98 10.59
C GLU A 73 -2.07 -14.77 10.30
N THR A 74 -1.61 -13.84 9.48
CA THR A 74 -2.41 -12.69 9.07
C THR A 74 -2.94 -12.91 7.65
N LYS A 75 -4.25 -12.66 7.47
CA LYS A 75 -4.87 -12.79 6.16
C LYS A 75 -4.37 -11.72 5.20
N GLU A 76 -4.22 -10.49 5.70
CA GLU A 76 -3.75 -9.37 4.90
C GLU A 76 -2.46 -8.82 5.46
N VAL A 77 -1.54 -8.49 4.57
CA VAL A 77 -0.25 -7.89 4.93
C VAL A 77 -0.07 -6.61 4.13
N VAL A 78 0.84 -5.75 4.58
CA VAL A 78 1.20 -4.54 3.85
C VAL A 78 2.09 -4.95 2.69
N GLY A 79 1.61 -4.72 1.47
CA GLY A 79 2.37 -5.03 0.25
C GLY A 79 3.02 -3.81 -0.40
N GLY A 80 2.73 -2.62 0.11
CA GLY A 80 3.28 -1.39 -0.41
C GLY A 80 2.74 -0.20 0.34
N TYR A 81 3.21 0.99 0.00
CA TYR A 81 2.74 2.21 0.62
C TYR A 81 2.83 3.38 -0.34
N ALA A 82 2.08 4.44 -0.04
CA ALA A 82 2.17 5.70 -0.74
C ALA A 82 2.03 6.84 0.27
N THR A 83 2.79 7.91 0.05
CA THR A 83 2.63 9.15 0.81
C THR A 83 1.94 10.15 -0.09
N LEU A 84 0.78 10.64 0.36
CA LEU A 84 -0.06 11.56 -0.40
C LEU A 84 -0.14 12.90 0.30
N GLN A 85 -0.28 13.97 -0.51
CA GLN A 85 -0.58 15.29 -0.01
C GLN A 85 -1.90 15.73 -0.62
N ALA A 86 -2.85 16.10 0.23
CA ALA A 86 -4.18 16.51 -0.20
C ALA A 86 -4.73 17.59 0.71
N LYS A 87 -5.71 18.33 0.24
CA LYS A 87 -6.28 19.43 1.04
C LYS A 87 -7.01 18.91 2.29
N ASP A 88 -7.59 17.71 2.20
CA ASP A 88 -8.31 17.06 3.29
C ASP A 88 -8.40 15.57 3.05
N LYS A 89 -8.96 14.85 4.02
CA LYS A 89 -9.12 13.40 3.96
C LYS A 89 -10.03 12.98 2.80
N ALA A 90 -11.07 13.75 2.51
CA ALA A 90 -12.01 13.42 1.43
C ALA A 90 -11.30 13.37 0.08
N GLU A 91 -10.42 14.34 -0.19
CA GLU A 91 -9.62 14.34 -1.42
C GLU A 91 -8.67 13.16 -1.47
N ALA A 92 -7.99 12.87 -0.35
CA ALA A 92 -7.08 11.71 -0.29
C ALA A 92 -7.82 10.40 -0.54
N LEU A 93 -9.06 10.26 -0.04
CA LEU A 93 -9.89 9.08 -0.27
C LEU A 93 -10.29 8.95 -1.74
N GLU A 94 -10.58 10.04 -2.43
CA GLU A 94 -10.92 9.99 -3.85
C GLU A 94 -9.76 9.48 -4.69
N TRP A 95 -8.54 9.94 -4.42
CA TRP A 95 -7.35 9.43 -5.11
C TRP A 95 -7.12 7.96 -4.80
N THR A 96 -7.28 7.57 -3.54
CA THR A 96 -7.12 6.17 -3.10
C THR A 96 -8.13 5.27 -3.79
N LYS A 97 -9.37 5.71 -3.90
CA LYS A 97 -10.42 4.98 -4.61
C LYS A 97 -10.05 4.75 -6.07
N ARG A 98 -9.56 5.77 -6.75
CA ARG A 98 -9.13 5.66 -8.15
C ARG A 98 -8.01 4.64 -8.32
N PHE A 99 -7.07 4.62 -7.38
CA PHE A 99 -5.99 3.64 -7.36
C PHE A 99 -6.55 2.21 -7.24
N LEU A 100 -7.46 2.00 -6.31
CA LEU A 100 -8.04 0.66 -6.10
C LEU A 100 -8.87 0.20 -7.30
N GLU A 101 -9.60 1.09 -7.93
CA GLU A 101 -10.47 0.76 -9.06
C GLU A 101 -9.72 0.29 -10.32
N ILE A 102 -8.41 0.48 -10.38
CA ILE A 102 -7.58 0.00 -11.50
C ILE A 102 -7.38 -1.51 -11.43
N HIS A 103 -7.45 -2.09 -10.22
CA HIS A 103 -7.22 -3.52 -10.03
C HIS A 103 -8.35 -4.37 -10.60
N PRO A 104 -8.05 -5.59 -11.06
CA PRO A 104 -9.09 -6.50 -11.54
C PRO A 104 -10.18 -6.72 -10.48
N GLU A 105 -11.41 -6.82 -10.96
CA GLU A 105 -12.58 -6.96 -10.10
C GLU A 105 -12.51 -8.18 -9.18
N GLN A 106 -11.88 -9.25 -9.64
CA GLN A 106 -11.76 -10.50 -8.87
C GLN A 106 -10.68 -10.45 -7.78
N TRP A 107 -9.85 -9.41 -7.76
CA TRP A 107 -8.84 -9.24 -6.70
C TRP A 107 -9.42 -8.48 -5.53
N THR A 108 -8.94 -8.83 -4.33
CA THR A 108 -9.21 -8.04 -3.13
C THR A 108 -7.93 -7.31 -2.73
N VAL A 109 -7.96 -6.00 -2.85
CA VAL A 109 -6.86 -5.12 -2.46
C VAL A 109 -7.45 -4.01 -1.61
N GLY A 110 -6.85 -3.74 -0.47
CA GLY A 110 -7.30 -2.67 0.41
C GLY A 110 -6.25 -1.58 0.55
N ALA A 111 -6.68 -0.46 1.06
CA ALA A 111 -5.78 0.62 1.45
C ALA A 111 -6.25 1.18 2.78
N GLU A 112 -5.33 1.25 3.73
CA GLU A 112 -5.60 1.93 5.00
C GLU A 112 -4.98 3.32 4.90
N LEU A 113 -5.84 4.33 4.88
CA LEU A 113 -5.40 5.73 4.75
C LEU A 113 -5.34 6.37 6.13
N ARG A 114 -4.17 6.90 6.50
CA ARG A 114 -3.96 7.52 7.80
C ARG A 114 -3.27 8.86 7.63
N GLN A 115 -3.81 9.89 8.27
CA GLN A 115 -3.16 11.20 8.25
C GLN A 115 -1.86 11.16 9.07
N ILE A 116 -0.80 11.71 8.50
CA ILE A 116 0.49 11.78 9.19
C ILE A 116 0.40 12.85 10.25
N ALA A 117 0.82 12.51 11.47
CA ALA A 117 0.88 13.49 12.55
C ALA A 117 2.05 14.45 12.30
N GLU A 118 1.73 15.69 12.01
CA GLU A 118 2.74 16.72 11.78
C GLU A 118 2.99 17.41 13.12
N GLY A 119 4.20 17.31 13.60
CA GLY A 119 4.60 17.83 14.89
C GLY A 119 4.76 19.33 14.98
#